data_7397d8e1dae720c36e92578523d3c834
#
_entry.id   7397d8e1dae720c36e92578523d3c834
#
_cell.length_a   1.000
_cell.length_b   1.000
_cell.length_c   1.000
_cell.angle_alpha   90.00
_cell.angle_beta   90.00
_cell.angle_gamma   90.00
#
_symmetry.space_group_name_H-M   'P 1'
#
loop_
_entity.id
_entity.type
_entity.pdbx_description
1 polymer ?
#
loop_
_entity_poly.entity_id
_entity_poly.type
_entity_poly.pdbx_seq_one_letter_code
_entity_poly.pdbx_strand_id
1 'polypeptide(L)'
;MPAHHEIEETIDEYLARVSIEDKQPLFQSLNKAGTALSGRALNRYNAWAAVRKRARNAGFLTPVGCYSWRATGVTVYLENGGRLEHAKQMAAHESPRTTKLYDRTKDEITIGEVERIQL
;
A
#
# COMPACT_ATOMS: atom_id res chain seq x y z
N MET A 1 -11.72 -2.08 8.21
CA MET A 1 -11.13 -2.98 7.21
C MET A 1 -10.15 -3.90 7.94
N PRO A 2 -10.26 -5.22 7.83
CA PRO A 2 -9.29 -6.13 8.46
C PRO A 2 -7.91 -5.97 7.81
N ALA A 3 -6.86 -6.30 8.56
CA ALA A 3 -5.51 -6.36 8.02
C ALA A 3 -5.30 -7.67 7.26
N HIS A 4 -4.37 -7.68 6.32
CA HIS A 4 -3.92 -8.91 5.67
C HIS A 4 -3.11 -9.74 6.70
N HIS A 5 -3.25 -11.07 6.69
CA HIS A 5 -2.59 -11.94 7.67
C HIS A 5 -1.06 -11.75 7.75
N GLU A 6 -0.38 -11.55 6.61
CA GLU A 6 1.06 -11.27 6.60
C GLU A 6 1.42 -9.95 7.31
N ILE A 7 0.51 -8.96 7.28
CA ILE A 7 0.70 -7.69 8.01
C ILE A 7 0.50 -7.93 9.50
N GLU A 8 -0.48 -8.73 9.89
CA GLU A 8 -0.72 -9.09 11.30
C GLU A 8 0.50 -9.82 11.88
N GLU A 9 1.01 -10.85 11.19
CA GLU A 9 2.22 -11.57 11.59
C GLU A 9 3.43 -10.64 11.73
N THR A 10 3.64 -9.73 10.75
CA THR A 10 4.74 -8.77 10.78
C THR A 10 4.62 -7.78 11.95
N ILE A 11 3.41 -7.35 12.27
CA ILE A 11 3.16 -6.47 13.42
C ILE A 11 3.39 -7.22 14.73
N ASP A 12 2.94 -8.47 14.83
CA ASP A 12 3.14 -9.28 16.02
C ASP A 12 4.63 -9.54 16.27
N GLU A 13 5.41 -9.86 15.23
CA GLU A 13 6.87 -9.96 15.32
C GLU A 13 7.51 -8.64 15.78
N TYR A 14 7.05 -7.53 15.25
CA TYR A 14 7.53 -6.21 15.66
C TYR A 14 7.25 -5.95 17.14
N LEU A 15 6.01 -6.18 17.58
CA LEU A 15 5.60 -5.99 18.97
C LEU A 15 6.33 -6.91 19.93
N ALA A 16 6.67 -8.14 19.51
CA ALA A 16 7.48 -9.05 20.33
C ALA A 16 8.93 -8.57 20.53
N ARG A 17 9.44 -7.74 19.64
CA ARG A 17 10.83 -7.22 19.70
C ARG A 17 10.95 -5.86 20.39
N VAL A 18 9.85 -5.14 20.54
CA VAL A 18 9.83 -3.78 21.09
C VAL A 18 8.85 -3.70 22.26
N SER A 19 9.23 -2.95 23.30
CA SER A 19 8.31 -2.63 24.39
C SER A 19 7.60 -1.32 24.07
N ILE A 20 6.31 -1.38 23.81
CA ILE A 20 5.46 -0.21 23.58
C ILE A 20 4.44 -0.17 24.70
N GLU A 21 4.38 0.95 25.42
CA GLU A 21 3.40 1.18 26.47
C GLU A 21 2.04 1.56 25.88
N ASP A 22 0.97 1.30 26.65
CA ASP A 22 -0.38 1.72 26.28
C ASP A 22 -0.41 3.21 25.98
N LYS A 23 -1.10 3.59 24.91
CA LYS A 23 -1.24 4.96 24.39
C LYS A 23 0.00 5.53 23.69
N GLN A 24 1.10 4.80 23.56
CA GLN A 24 2.21 5.22 22.71
C GLN A 24 1.93 4.94 21.23
N PRO A 25 2.52 5.71 20.31
CA PRO A 25 2.40 5.43 18.89
C PRO A 25 2.97 4.06 18.54
N LEU A 26 2.25 3.28 17.72
CA LEU A 26 2.72 1.99 17.22
C LEU A 26 4.03 2.14 16.44
N PHE A 27 4.11 3.10 15.53
CA PHE A 27 5.33 3.39 14.79
C PHE A 27 6.02 4.62 15.38
N GLN A 28 7.21 4.40 15.92
CA GLN A 28 7.99 5.42 16.61
C GLN A 28 9.27 5.74 15.84
N SER A 29 9.76 6.95 16.01
CA SER A 29 11.12 7.30 15.61
C SER A 29 12.14 6.66 16.53
N LEU A 30 13.37 6.47 16.05
CA LEU A 30 14.48 6.04 16.88
C LEU A 30 15.03 7.21 17.69
N ASN A 31 15.72 6.90 18.79
CA ASN A 31 16.53 7.85 19.52
C ASN A 31 17.71 8.35 18.66
N LYS A 32 18.45 9.36 19.12
CA LYS A 32 19.59 9.93 18.37
C LYS A 32 20.67 8.89 18.05
N ALA A 33 20.86 7.90 18.91
CA ALA A 33 21.84 6.83 18.71
C ALA A 33 21.34 5.72 17.75
N GLY A 34 20.04 5.70 17.40
CA GLY A 34 19.46 4.67 16.53
C GLY A 34 19.29 3.29 17.19
N THR A 35 19.41 3.22 18.52
CA THR A 35 19.45 1.96 19.28
C THR A 35 18.14 1.55 19.93
N ALA A 36 17.21 2.50 20.11
CA ALA A 36 15.93 2.25 20.76
C ALA A 36 14.83 3.16 20.22
N LEU A 37 13.58 2.78 20.46
CA LEU A 37 12.41 3.62 20.17
C LEU A 37 12.41 4.85 21.09
N SER A 38 12.00 5.99 20.54
CA SER A 38 12.03 7.28 21.26
C SER A 38 10.75 7.61 22.03
N GLY A 39 9.71 6.79 21.91
CA GLY A 39 8.36 7.11 22.41
C GLY A 39 7.59 8.13 21.54
N ARG A 40 8.21 8.72 20.52
CA ARG A 40 7.62 9.74 19.65
C ARG A 40 7.15 9.13 18.33
N ALA A 41 6.00 9.56 17.85
CA ALA A 41 5.49 9.11 16.56
C ALA A 41 6.50 9.31 15.43
N LEU A 42 6.56 8.33 14.53
CA LEU A 42 7.31 8.43 13.27
C LEU A 42 6.70 9.57 12.44
N ASN A 43 7.51 10.56 12.06
CA ASN A 43 7.02 11.65 11.24
C ASN A 43 6.86 11.24 9.77
N ARG A 44 6.03 11.98 9.04
CA ARG A 44 5.69 11.68 7.62
C ARG A 44 6.91 11.66 6.71
N TYR A 45 7.85 12.57 6.92
CA TYR A 45 9.06 12.64 6.10
C TYR A 45 9.94 11.40 6.30
N ASN A 46 10.16 10.99 7.55
CA ASN A 46 10.96 9.81 7.85
C ASN A 46 10.32 8.52 7.33
N ALA A 47 8.99 8.39 7.45
CA ALA A 47 8.25 7.29 6.86
C ALA A 47 8.44 7.23 5.33
N TRP A 48 8.24 8.35 4.65
CA TRP A 48 8.44 8.47 3.21
C TRP A 48 9.89 8.17 2.79
N ALA A 49 10.87 8.71 3.51
CA ALA A 49 12.30 8.48 3.24
C ALA A 49 12.66 6.99 3.42
N ALA A 50 12.11 6.32 4.44
CA ALA A 50 12.31 4.89 4.67
C ALA A 50 11.75 4.03 3.52
N VAL A 51 10.54 4.33 3.03
CA VAL A 51 9.94 3.65 1.88
C VAL A 51 10.80 3.83 0.64
N ARG A 52 11.24 5.04 0.34
CA ARG A 52 12.10 5.32 -0.82
C ARG A 52 13.46 4.64 -0.73
N LYS A 53 14.07 4.61 0.45
CA LYS A 53 15.35 3.92 0.68
C LYS A 53 15.19 2.42 0.41
N ARG A 54 14.14 1.79 0.93
CA ARG A 54 13.88 0.37 0.70
C ARG A 54 13.63 0.05 -0.76
N ALA A 55 12.83 0.87 -1.46
CA ALA A 55 12.59 0.70 -2.88
C ALA A 55 13.90 0.76 -3.70
N ARG A 56 14.77 1.73 -3.44
CA ARG A 56 16.08 1.82 -4.09
C ARG A 56 16.96 0.61 -3.80
N ASN A 57 17.00 0.16 -2.55
CA ASN A 57 17.77 -1.03 -2.17
C ASN A 57 17.24 -2.31 -2.83
N ALA A 58 15.96 -2.36 -3.15
CA ALA A 58 15.33 -3.44 -3.90
C ALA A 58 15.50 -3.31 -5.44
N GLY A 59 16.25 -2.31 -5.91
CA GLY A 59 16.56 -2.15 -7.33
C GLY A 59 15.52 -1.38 -8.16
N PHE A 60 14.54 -0.73 -7.53
CA PHE A 60 13.59 0.11 -8.27
C PHE A 60 14.31 1.36 -8.82
N LEU A 61 14.36 1.49 -10.15
CA LEU A 61 15.00 2.61 -10.84
C LEU A 61 14.12 3.87 -10.82
N THR A 62 12.81 3.72 -10.83
CA THR A 62 11.86 4.84 -10.76
C THR A 62 11.61 5.26 -9.33
N PRO A 63 11.39 6.57 -9.06
CA PRO A 63 11.00 7.04 -7.74
C PRO A 63 9.67 6.43 -7.30
N VAL A 64 9.67 5.65 -6.22
CA VAL A 64 8.47 5.06 -5.61
C VAL A 64 8.18 5.77 -4.30
N GLY A 65 6.92 6.03 -4.05
CA GLY A 65 6.43 6.62 -2.80
C GLY A 65 5.23 5.87 -2.24
N CYS A 66 4.67 6.35 -1.15
CA CYS A 66 3.52 5.71 -0.51
C CYS A 66 2.30 5.56 -1.45
N TYR A 67 2.08 6.55 -2.32
CA TYR A 67 1.00 6.49 -3.32
C TYR A 67 1.24 5.43 -4.40
N SER A 68 2.50 5.19 -4.77
CA SER A 68 2.85 4.13 -5.74
C SER A 68 2.43 2.77 -5.21
N TRP A 69 2.71 2.47 -3.94
CA TRP A 69 2.30 1.22 -3.31
C TRP A 69 0.79 1.08 -3.21
N ARG A 70 0.09 2.17 -2.89
CA ARG A 70 -1.38 2.18 -2.89
C ARG A 70 -1.94 1.88 -4.28
N ALA A 71 -1.42 2.55 -5.31
CA ALA A 71 -1.82 2.33 -6.69
C ALA A 71 -1.58 0.88 -7.13
N THR A 72 -0.40 0.34 -6.83
CA THR A 72 -0.07 -1.06 -7.11
C THR A 72 -1.03 -2.01 -6.41
N GLY A 73 -1.30 -1.83 -5.12
CA GLY A 73 -2.22 -2.67 -4.38
C GLY A 73 -3.64 -2.67 -4.95
N VAL A 74 -4.15 -1.50 -5.34
CA VAL A 74 -5.48 -1.39 -5.99
C VAL A 74 -5.48 -2.10 -7.35
N THR A 75 -4.45 -1.90 -8.16
CA THR A 75 -4.32 -2.53 -9.48
C THR A 75 -4.30 -4.05 -9.35
N VAL A 76 -3.41 -4.59 -8.52
CA VAL A 76 -3.29 -6.04 -8.30
C VAL A 76 -4.58 -6.64 -7.76
N TYR A 77 -5.27 -5.95 -6.83
CA TYR A 77 -6.55 -6.41 -6.32
C TYR A 77 -7.61 -6.54 -7.44
N LEU A 78 -7.68 -5.55 -8.33
CA LEU A 78 -8.63 -5.55 -9.46
C LEU A 78 -8.25 -6.60 -10.51
N GLU A 79 -6.96 -6.74 -10.85
CA GLU A 79 -6.44 -7.78 -11.76
C GLU A 79 -6.75 -9.19 -11.26
N ASN A 80 -6.76 -9.39 -9.95
CA ASN A 80 -7.14 -10.67 -9.31
C ASN A 80 -8.67 -10.84 -9.15
N GLY A 81 -9.47 -10.07 -9.88
CA GLY A 81 -10.92 -10.20 -9.88
C GLY A 81 -11.64 -9.51 -8.72
N GLY A 82 -10.94 -8.62 -8.01
CA GLY A 82 -11.53 -7.82 -6.94
C GLY A 82 -12.59 -6.84 -7.44
N ARG A 83 -13.60 -6.55 -6.60
CA ARG A 83 -14.70 -5.65 -6.96
C ARG A 83 -14.28 -4.19 -6.85
N LEU A 84 -14.68 -3.39 -7.82
CA LEU A 84 -14.36 -1.95 -7.89
C LEU A 84 -14.81 -1.18 -6.65
N GLU A 85 -16.00 -1.50 -6.12
CA GLU A 85 -16.55 -0.86 -4.92
C GLU A 85 -15.68 -1.13 -3.68
N HIS A 86 -15.20 -2.36 -3.55
CA HIS A 86 -14.30 -2.73 -2.44
C HIS A 86 -12.92 -2.08 -2.60
N ALA A 87 -12.39 -2.05 -3.83
CA ALA A 87 -11.15 -1.35 -4.13
C ALA A 87 -11.23 0.14 -3.76
N LYS A 88 -12.37 0.79 -4.08
CA LYS A 88 -12.65 2.17 -3.67
C LYS A 88 -12.60 2.34 -2.15
N GLN A 89 -13.27 1.46 -1.41
CA GLN A 89 -13.29 1.52 0.05
C GLN A 89 -11.89 1.32 0.65
N MET A 90 -11.14 0.32 0.18
CA MET A 90 -9.77 0.05 0.64
C MET A 90 -8.81 1.20 0.34
N ALA A 91 -8.96 1.84 -0.81
CA ALA A 91 -8.16 3.00 -1.20
C ALA A 91 -8.62 4.32 -0.53
N ALA A 92 -9.75 4.31 0.20
CA ALA A 92 -10.38 5.51 0.74
C ALA A 92 -10.59 6.60 -0.31
N HIS A 93 -10.94 6.21 -1.54
CA HIS A 93 -11.25 7.16 -2.61
C HIS A 93 -12.66 7.72 -2.45
N GLU A 94 -12.82 9.03 -2.54
CA GLU A 94 -14.13 9.69 -2.45
C GLU A 94 -15.01 9.30 -3.64
N SER A 95 -14.43 9.05 -4.81
CA SER A 95 -15.14 8.70 -6.04
C SER A 95 -14.71 7.36 -6.62
N PRO A 96 -15.66 6.53 -7.10
CA PRO A 96 -15.34 5.32 -7.87
C PRO A 96 -14.53 5.59 -9.13
N ARG A 97 -14.67 6.80 -9.69
CA ARG A 97 -13.95 7.24 -10.90
C ARG A 97 -12.42 7.19 -10.69
N THR A 98 -11.94 7.58 -9.52
CA THR A 98 -10.52 7.54 -9.19
C THR A 98 -10.01 6.10 -9.15
N THR A 99 -10.77 5.17 -8.56
CA THR A 99 -10.39 3.75 -8.50
C THR A 99 -10.44 3.11 -9.91
N LYS A 100 -11.39 3.52 -10.74
CA LYS A 100 -11.54 3.02 -12.11
C LYS A 100 -10.32 3.31 -13.00
N LEU A 101 -9.51 4.34 -12.68
CA LEU A 101 -8.25 4.63 -13.38
C LEU A 101 -7.20 3.51 -13.19
N TYR A 102 -7.35 2.68 -12.17
CA TYR A 102 -6.49 1.53 -11.88
C TYR A 102 -7.05 0.20 -12.37
N ASP A 103 -8.29 0.21 -12.88
CA ASP A 103 -8.95 -0.98 -13.42
C ASP A 103 -8.48 -1.20 -14.86
N ARG A 104 -7.43 -1.99 -15.01
CA ARG A 104 -6.86 -2.37 -16.30
C ARG A 104 -7.47 -3.65 -16.88
N THR A 105 -8.37 -4.30 -16.14
CA THR A 105 -8.98 -5.56 -16.56
C THR A 105 -9.85 -5.40 -17.82
N LYS A 106 -10.20 -4.18 -18.18
CA LYS A 106 -11.02 -3.83 -19.36
C LYS A 106 -10.24 -3.23 -20.52
N ASP A 107 -8.91 -3.08 -20.38
CA ASP A 107 -8.10 -2.46 -21.43
C ASP A 107 -7.67 -3.46 -22.53
N GLU A 108 -7.86 -4.75 -22.31
CA GLU A 108 -7.69 -5.76 -23.36
C GLU A 108 -8.97 -5.91 -24.17
N ILE A 109 -8.98 -5.27 -25.34
CA ILE A 109 -10.01 -5.54 -26.36
C ILE A 109 -9.75 -6.96 -26.86
N THR A 110 -10.59 -7.90 -26.45
CA THR A 110 -10.52 -9.28 -26.93
C THR A 110 -11.05 -9.35 -28.37
N ILE A 111 -10.58 -10.33 -29.14
CA ILE A 111 -11.08 -10.60 -30.51
C ILE A 111 -12.60 -10.73 -30.49
N GLY A 112 -13.19 -11.37 -29.48
CA GLY A 112 -14.63 -11.49 -29.32
C GLY A 112 -15.37 -10.17 -29.11
N GLU A 113 -14.71 -9.12 -28.61
CA GLU A 113 -15.30 -7.78 -28.51
C GLU A 113 -15.26 -7.05 -29.86
N VAL A 114 -14.19 -7.24 -30.63
CA VAL A 114 -14.09 -6.70 -32.00
C VAL A 114 -15.13 -7.36 -32.92
N GLU A 115 -15.35 -8.65 -32.78
CA GLU A 115 -16.36 -9.41 -33.54
C GLU A 115 -17.82 -9.01 -33.23
N ARG A 116 -18.07 -8.27 -32.15
CA ARG A 116 -19.40 -7.69 -31.86
C ARG A 116 -19.73 -6.47 -32.73
N ILE A 117 -18.77 -5.93 -33.48
CA ILE A 117 -19.02 -4.90 -34.48
C ILE A 117 -19.61 -5.59 -35.71
N GLN A 118 -20.93 -5.73 -35.73
CA GLN A 118 -21.65 -6.19 -36.91
C GLN A 118 -21.97 -4.96 -37.78
N LEU A 119 -21.40 -4.93 -38.97
CA LEU A 119 -21.70 -3.93 -40.00
C LEU A 119 -22.95 -4.30 -40.78
#